data_02283842490f9859214f37889fa918a5
#
_entry.id   02283842490f9859214f37889fa918a5
#
_cell.length_a   1.000
_cell.length_b   1.000
_cell.length_c   1.000
_cell.angle_alpha   90.00
_cell.angle_beta   90.00
_cell.angle_gamma   90.00
#
_symmetry.space_group_name_H-M   'P 1'
#
loop_
_entity.id
_entity.type
_entity.pdbx_description
1 polymer ?
#
loop_
_entity_poly.entity_id
_entity_poly.type
_entity_poly.pdbx_seq_one_letter_code
_entity_poly.pdbx_strand_id
1 'polypeptide(L)'
;MFNILIKIELNLRTIIAYEYSMSRCIYPPHDQHYDKNNYYNKKGFYDVLNSLEKTKNYNKDSLVIKHHKEKYSSKMPLWVLVEFMSFSTLSKYYSSMYHIEQELIANKVKINYKLLPNWLHCLSVLRNYCAHGARLYNVEFKPSVKLGRSFLRHNPDVKNNTLFSYIYVMFKMLPKSLNKSDELNNLYEIINNYPNVDLSKFGFTENYKDLLEK
;
A
#
# COMPACT_ATOMS: atom_id res chain seq x y z
N MET A 1 10.91 7.95 5.85
CA MET A 1 10.24 6.99 4.94
C MET A 1 9.42 5.91 5.67
N PHE A 2 10.00 5.09 6.55
CA PHE A 2 9.30 3.98 7.18
C PHE A 2 8.02 4.40 7.92
N ASN A 3 8.09 5.46 8.72
CA ASN A 3 6.92 6.00 9.42
C ASN A 3 5.80 6.47 8.47
N ILE A 4 6.16 7.06 7.33
CA ILE A 4 5.18 7.45 6.29
C ILE A 4 4.49 6.21 5.72
N LEU A 5 5.27 5.17 5.40
CA LEU A 5 4.74 3.92 4.85
C LEU A 5 3.78 3.21 5.81
N ILE A 6 4.10 3.20 7.13
CA ILE A 6 3.19 2.67 8.16
C ILE A 6 1.88 3.48 8.18
N LYS A 7 1.94 4.80 8.12
CA LYS A 7 0.73 5.65 8.13
C LYS A 7 -0.10 5.48 6.85
N ILE A 8 0.54 5.29 5.70
CA ILE A 8 -0.15 4.94 4.45
C ILE A 8 -0.84 3.57 4.59
N GLU A 9 -0.14 2.57 5.12
CA GLU A 9 -0.69 1.23 5.35
C GLU A 9 -1.92 1.27 6.26
N LEU A 10 -1.85 1.97 7.40
CA LEU A 10 -2.96 2.11 8.34
C LEU A 10 -4.17 2.84 7.71
N ASN A 11 -3.92 3.93 7.00
CA ASN A 11 -4.98 4.66 6.29
C ASN A 11 -5.68 3.77 5.24
N LEU A 12 -4.91 2.98 4.50
CA LEU A 12 -5.46 2.04 3.50
C LEU A 12 -6.28 0.92 4.14
N ARG A 13 -5.84 0.36 5.28
CA ARG A 13 -6.63 -0.64 6.03
C ARG A 13 -8.00 -0.10 6.38
N THR A 14 -8.06 1.12 6.91
CA THR A 14 -9.31 1.78 7.28
C THR A 14 -10.21 2.01 6.06
N ILE A 15 -9.66 2.57 4.98
CA ILE A 15 -10.43 2.86 3.76
C ILE A 15 -10.94 1.56 3.12
N ILE A 16 -10.07 0.56 2.97
CA ILE A 16 -10.45 -0.73 2.35
C ILE A 16 -11.51 -1.44 3.18
N ALA A 17 -11.32 -1.52 4.51
CA ALA A 17 -12.29 -2.15 5.38
C ALA A 17 -13.66 -1.46 5.31
N TYR A 18 -13.68 -0.13 5.34
CA TYR A 18 -14.92 0.63 5.31
C TYR A 18 -15.62 0.54 3.95
N GLU A 19 -14.95 0.93 2.87
CA GLU A 19 -15.57 1.01 1.54
C GLU A 19 -16.02 -0.36 1.03
N TYR A 20 -15.21 -1.39 1.25
CA TYR A 20 -15.58 -2.74 0.85
C TYR A 20 -16.72 -3.31 1.69
N SER A 21 -16.72 -3.08 3.01
CA SER A 21 -17.80 -3.55 3.87
C SER A 21 -19.12 -2.87 3.53
N MET A 22 -19.12 -1.56 3.28
CA MET A 22 -20.31 -0.83 2.88
C MET A 22 -20.83 -1.25 1.50
N SER A 23 -19.97 -1.72 0.61
CA SER A 23 -20.36 -2.19 -0.73
C SER A 23 -20.81 -3.65 -0.75
N ARG A 24 -20.14 -4.54 0.00
CA ARG A 24 -20.30 -5.99 -0.14
C ARG A 24 -20.72 -6.74 1.11
N CYS A 25 -20.47 -6.21 2.30
CA CYS A 25 -20.75 -6.91 3.56
C CYS A 25 -21.98 -6.35 4.28
N ILE A 26 -23.05 -6.11 3.53
CA ILE A 26 -24.26 -5.40 4.01
C ILE A 26 -25.22 -6.27 4.80
N TYR A 27 -25.13 -7.60 4.71
CA TYR A 27 -26.01 -8.53 5.41
C TYR A 27 -25.32 -9.17 6.62
N PRO A 28 -26.01 -9.26 7.80
CA PRO A 28 -25.46 -10.01 8.91
C PRO A 28 -25.15 -11.47 8.51
N PRO A 29 -24.03 -12.05 8.99
CA PRO A 29 -23.07 -11.57 9.98
C PRO A 29 -21.94 -10.71 9.41
N HIS A 30 -22.13 -10.04 8.25
CA HIS A 30 -21.17 -9.17 7.59
C HIS A 30 -19.87 -9.88 7.15
N ASP A 31 -20.00 -11.15 6.74
CA ASP A 31 -18.90 -12.04 6.36
C ASP A 31 -18.81 -12.32 4.85
N GLN A 32 -19.54 -11.56 4.01
CA GLN A 32 -19.61 -11.75 2.56
C GLN A 32 -18.25 -11.57 1.87
N HIS A 33 -17.28 -10.97 2.54
CA HIS A 33 -15.89 -10.89 2.06
C HIS A 33 -15.17 -12.26 2.04
N TYR A 34 -15.75 -13.32 2.60
CA TYR A 34 -15.29 -14.69 2.42
C TYR A 34 -15.85 -15.37 1.17
N ASP A 35 -16.86 -14.80 0.52
CA ASP A 35 -17.41 -15.36 -0.71
C ASP A 35 -16.54 -15.00 -1.92
N LYS A 36 -15.98 -16.03 -2.57
CA LYS A 36 -15.15 -15.89 -3.78
C LYS A 36 -15.85 -15.16 -4.93
N ASN A 37 -17.18 -15.16 -4.96
CA ASN A 37 -17.95 -14.52 -6.04
C ASN A 37 -17.93 -12.98 -5.91
N ASN A 38 -17.52 -12.45 -4.77
CA ASN A 38 -17.33 -11.02 -4.56
C ASN A 38 -15.98 -10.52 -5.07
N TYR A 39 -15.21 -11.33 -5.80
CA TYR A 39 -13.89 -10.98 -6.31
C TYR A 39 -13.74 -11.32 -7.79
N TYR A 40 -13.13 -10.39 -8.53
CA TYR A 40 -12.78 -10.59 -9.94
C TYR A 40 -11.62 -11.60 -10.08
N ASN A 41 -10.53 -11.39 -9.35
CA ASN A 41 -9.38 -12.28 -9.32
C ASN A 41 -9.52 -13.32 -8.20
N LYS A 42 -10.22 -14.42 -8.50
CA LYS A 42 -10.47 -15.50 -7.54
C LYS A 42 -9.18 -16.16 -7.03
N LYS A 43 -8.17 -16.33 -7.91
CA LYS A 43 -6.87 -16.89 -7.51
C LYS A 43 -6.17 -15.98 -6.50
N GLY A 44 -6.07 -14.68 -6.79
CA GLY A 44 -5.48 -13.71 -5.87
C GLY A 44 -6.21 -13.67 -4.52
N PHE A 45 -7.53 -13.80 -4.53
CA PHE A 45 -8.33 -13.90 -3.31
C PHE A 45 -7.98 -15.14 -2.48
N TYR A 46 -7.84 -16.32 -3.10
CA TYR A 46 -7.41 -17.53 -2.39
C TYR A 46 -6.00 -17.40 -1.81
N ASP A 47 -5.08 -16.76 -2.53
CA ASP A 47 -3.73 -16.48 -2.00
C ASP A 47 -3.78 -15.58 -0.76
N VAL A 48 -4.71 -14.63 -0.71
CA VAL A 48 -4.96 -13.78 0.47
C VAL A 48 -5.51 -14.62 1.62
N LEU A 49 -6.54 -15.44 1.40
CA LEU A 49 -7.10 -16.30 2.44
C LEU A 49 -6.05 -17.25 3.03
N ASN A 50 -5.23 -17.89 2.19
CA ASN A 50 -4.15 -18.76 2.64
C ASN A 50 -3.10 -18.00 3.49
N SER A 51 -2.79 -16.77 3.12
CA SER A 51 -1.89 -15.90 3.90
C SER A 51 -2.50 -15.55 5.26
N LEU A 52 -3.80 -15.25 5.29
CA LEU A 52 -4.54 -14.94 6.53
C LEU A 52 -4.63 -16.13 7.47
N GLU A 53 -4.90 -17.33 6.95
CA GLU A 53 -4.91 -18.53 7.78
C GLU A 53 -3.54 -18.80 8.44
N LYS A 54 -2.43 -18.60 7.71
CA LYS A 54 -1.08 -18.67 8.31
C LYS A 54 -0.90 -17.63 9.41
N THR A 55 -1.36 -16.40 9.20
CA THR A 55 -1.26 -15.32 10.20
C THR A 55 -2.13 -15.60 11.42
N LYS A 56 -3.35 -16.10 11.24
CA LYS A 56 -4.23 -16.53 12.35
C LYS A 56 -3.57 -17.64 13.17
N ASN A 57 -2.99 -18.65 12.52
CA ASN A 57 -2.31 -19.74 13.19
C ASN A 57 -1.10 -19.28 13.99
N TYR A 58 -0.33 -18.34 13.44
CA TYR A 58 0.79 -17.72 14.14
C TYR A 58 0.33 -16.93 15.39
N ASN A 59 -0.80 -16.23 15.30
CA ASN A 59 -1.36 -15.41 16.38
C ASN A 59 -2.49 -16.14 17.14
N LYS A 60 -2.51 -17.46 17.16
CA LYS A 60 -3.59 -18.29 17.75
C LYS A 60 -3.94 -17.95 19.21
N ASP A 61 -2.96 -17.38 19.95
CA ASP A 61 -3.12 -17.00 21.34
C ASP A 61 -3.72 -15.61 21.56
N SER A 62 -3.90 -14.83 20.48
CA SER A 62 -4.61 -13.55 20.53
C SER A 62 -6.06 -13.75 20.98
N LEU A 63 -6.51 -12.90 21.93
CA LEU A 63 -7.89 -12.92 22.43
C LEU A 63 -8.91 -12.74 21.30
N VAL A 64 -8.60 -11.90 20.31
CA VAL A 64 -9.46 -11.64 19.16
C VAL A 64 -9.65 -12.92 18.34
N ILE A 65 -8.57 -13.66 18.07
CA ILE A 65 -8.63 -14.90 17.29
C ILE A 65 -9.38 -16.00 18.06
N LYS A 66 -9.08 -16.17 19.35
CA LYS A 66 -9.78 -17.12 20.22
C LYS A 66 -11.29 -16.85 20.24
N HIS A 67 -11.68 -15.60 20.45
CA HIS A 67 -13.09 -15.18 20.45
C HIS A 67 -13.82 -15.52 19.15
N HIS A 68 -13.21 -15.19 18.00
CA HIS A 68 -13.84 -15.47 16.71
C HIS A 68 -13.85 -16.98 16.36
N LYS A 69 -12.85 -17.73 16.83
CA LYS A 69 -12.82 -19.19 16.68
C LYS A 69 -13.97 -19.86 17.45
N GLU A 70 -14.19 -19.42 18.69
CA GLU A 70 -15.18 -20.03 19.58
C GLU A 70 -16.62 -19.64 19.21
N LYS A 71 -16.86 -18.36 18.87
CA LYS A 71 -18.22 -17.84 18.66
C LYS A 71 -18.65 -17.70 17.21
N TYR A 72 -17.72 -17.61 16.26
CA TYR A 72 -18.04 -17.27 14.86
C TYR A 72 -17.37 -18.20 13.85
N SER A 73 -17.05 -19.44 14.23
CA SER A 73 -16.43 -20.45 13.35
C SER A 73 -15.18 -19.92 12.61
N SER A 74 -14.34 -19.14 13.30
CA SER A 74 -13.14 -18.48 12.79
C SER A 74 -13.39 -17.38 11.73
N LYS A 75 -14.65 -17.01 11.46
CA LYS A 75 -14.98 -15.88 10.58
C LYS A 75 -14.88 -14.58 11.36
N MET A 76 -14.29 -13.58 10.74
CA MET A 76 -14.07 -12.23 11.31
C MET A 76 -14.70 -11.21 10.39
N PRO A 77 -15.33 -10.14 10.90
CA PRO A 77 -15.70 -9.00 10.08
C PRO A 77 -14.47 -8.41 9.40
N LEU A 78 -14.63 -7.80 8.23
CA LEU A 78 -13.49 -7.31 7.46
C LEU A 78 -12.64 -6.29 8.22
N TRP A 79 -13.25 -5.40 9.02
CA TRP A 79 -12.53 -4.41 9.82
C TRP A 79 -11.64 -5.02 10.91
N VAL A 80 -11.94 -6.24 11.37
CA VAL A 80 -11.04 -7.02 12.25
C VAL A 80 -9.98 -7.74 11.42
N LEU A 81 -10.38 -8.31 10.30
CA LEU A 81 -9.50 -9.13 9.46
C LEU A 81 -8.34 -8.34 8.87
N VAL A 82 -8.57 -7.08 8.46
CA VAL A 82 -7.51 -6.22 7.89
C VAL A 82 -6.37 -5.93 8.87
N GLU A 83 -6.60 -6.02 10.18
CA GLU A 83 -5.55 -5.84 11.19
C GLU A 83 -4.48 -6.95 11.13
N PHE A 84 -4.87 -8.13 10.68
CA PHE A 84 -3.98 -9.27 10.48
C PHE A 84 -3.33 -9.31 9.09
N MET A 85 -3.69 -8.41 8.18
CA MET A 85 -3.09 -8.33 6.85
C MET A 85 -1.75 -7.59 6.91
N SER A 86 -0.67 -8.15 6.36
CA SER A 86 0.51 -7.37 6.04
C SER A 86 0.19 -6.38 4.91
N PHE A 87 1.01 -5.35 4.70
CA PHE A 87 0.81 -4.42 3.58
C PHE A 87 0.78 -5.15 2.22
N SER A 88 1.63 -6.17 2.05
CA SER A 88 1.62 -7.01 0.84
C SER A 88 0.31 -7.79 0.69
N THR A 89 -0.23 -8.35 1.78
CA THR A 89 -1.52 -9.04 1.77
C THR A 89 -2.66 -8.08 1.45
N LEU A 90 -2.65 -6.89 2.04
CA LEU A 90 -3.64 -5.83 1.78
C LEU A 90 -3.61 -5.37 0.30
N SER A 91 -2.41 -5.22 -0.29
CA SER A 91 -2.23 -4.92 -1.71
C SER A 91 -2.83 -5.99 -2.62
N LYS A 92 -2.60 -7.28 -2.31
CA LYS A 92 -3.19 -8.40 -3.04
C LYS A 92 -4.71 -8.45 -2.89
N TYR A 93 -5.20 -8.20 -1.68
CA TYR A 93 -6.62 -8.15 -1.38
C TYR A 93 -7.32 -7.08 -2.23
N TYR A 94 -6.81 -5.84 -2.24
CA TYR A 94 -7.31 -4.78 -3.09
C TYR A 94 -7.28 -5.17 -4.59
N SER A 95 -6.18 -5.77 -5.05
CA SER A 95 -6.03 -6.19 -6.46
C SER A 95 -6.96 -7.32 -6.87
N SER A 96 -7.55 -8.05 -5.92
CA SER A 96 -8.50 -9.13 -6.19
C SER A 96 -9.94 -8.64 -6.40
N MET A 97 -10.28 -7.42 -5.96
CA MET A 97 -11.62 -6.84 -6.01
C MET A 97 -12.10 -6.56 -7.44
N TYR A 98 -13.40 -6.42 -7.63
CA TYR A 98 -13.94 -5.86 -8.87
C TYR A 98 -13.57 -4.38 -9.03
N HIS A 99 -13.60 -3.88 -10.25
CA HIS A 99 -13.23 -2.51 -10.57
C HIS A 99 -14.08 -1.46 -9.83
N ILE A 100 -15.35 -1.76 -9.54
CA ILE A 100 -16.25 -0.87 -8.79
C ILE A 100 -15.69 -0.58 -7.40
N GLU A 101 -15.33 -1.63 -6.65
CA GLU A 101 -14.75 -1.47 -5.31
C GLU A 101 -13.35 -0.84 -5.38
N GLN A 102 -12.56 -1.21 -6.39
CA GLN A 102 -11.26 -0.58 -6.61
C GLN A 102 -11.39 0.93 -6.86
N GLU A 103 -12.39 1.36 -7.64
CA GLU A 103 -12.68 2.78 -7.88
C GLU A 103 -13.14 3.51 -6.63
N LEU A 104 -14.06 2.93 -5.85
CA LEU A 104 -14.53 3.52 -4.59
C LEU A 104 -13.34 3.82 -3.65
N ILE A 105 -12.46 2.84 -3.46
CA ILE A 105 -11.27 2.96 -2.61
C ILE A 105 -10.27 3.97 -3.20
N ALA A 106 -10.00 3.90 -4.50
CA ALA A 106 -9.06 4.77 -5.20
C ALA A 106 -9.45 6.24 -5.14
N ASN A 107 -10.77 6.53 -5.22
CA ASN A 107 -11.31 7.89 -5.09
C ASN A 107 -11.03 8.50 -3.70
N LYS A 108 -11.03 7.69 -2.63
CA LYS A 108 -10.72 8.18 -1.27
C LYS A 108 -9.27 8.62 -1.11
N VAL A 109 -8.36 7.97 -1.83
CA VAL A 109 -6.93 8.35 -1.86
C VAL A 109 -6.59 9.26 -3.04
N LYS A 110 -7.58 9.63 -3.88
CA LYS A 110 -7.42 10.49 -5.06
C LYS A 110 -6.40 9.98 -6.09
N ILE A 111 -6.31 8.67 -6.25
CA ILE A 111 -5.43 8.00 -7.21
C ILE A 111 -6.28 7.28 -8.26
N ASN A 112 -5.80 7.25 -9.50
CA ASN A 112 -6.47 6.46 -10.53
C ASN A 112 -6.45 4.96 -10.18
N TYR A 113 -7.62 4.31 -10.15
CA TYR A 113 -7.76 2.90 -9.79
C TYR A 113 -6.90 1.95 -10.61
N LYS A 114 -6.57 2.31 -11.87
CA LYS A 114 -5.67 1.50 -12.74
C LYS A 114 -4.21 1.54 -12.30
N LEU A 115 -3.80 2.57 -11.57
CA LEU A 115 -2.44 2.72 -11.04
C LEU A 115 -2.31 2.13 -9.62
N LEU A 116 -3.37 2.27 -8.83
CA LEU A 116 -3.33 1.95 -7.40
C LEU A 116 -2.88 0.51 -7.08
N PRO A 117 -3.30 -0.56 -7.80
CA PRO A 117 -2.80 -1.92 -7.51
C PRO A 117 -1.28 -2.02 -7.60
N ASN A 118 -0.66 -1.40 -8.62
CA ASN A 118 0.79 -1.39 -8.77
C ASN A 118 1.44 -0.54 -7.68
N TRP A 119 0.89 0.63 -7.36
CA TRP A 119 1.44 1.53 -6.35
C TRP A 119 1.43 0.87 -4.96
N LEU A 120 0.33 0.20 -4.59
CA LEU A 120 0.26 -0.54 -3.32
C LEU A 120 1.32 -1.65 -3.25
N HIS A 121 1.51 -2.38 -4.36
CA HIS A 121 2.54 -3.41 -4.42
C HIS A 121 3.94 -2.82 -4.30
N CYS A 122 4.26 -1.75 -5.03
CA CYS A 122 5.54 -1.05 -4.91
C CYS A 122 5.78 -0.56 -3.47
N LEU A 123 4.80 0.13 -2.86
CA LEU A 123 4.95 0.64 -1.49
C LEU A 123 5.10 -0.49 -0.46
N SER A 124 4.44 -1.63 -0.67
CA SER A 124 4.63 -2.80 0.20
C SER A 124 6.05 -3.36 0.12
N VAL A 125 6.65 -3.34 -1.07
CA VAL A 125 8.06 -3.72 -1.27
C VAL A 125 8.98 -2.72 -0.57
N LEU A 126 8.81 -1.42 -0.80
CA LEU A 126 9.61 -0.39 -0.14
C LEU A 126 9.52 -0.48 1.39
N ARG A 127 8.31 -0.70 1.92
CA ARG A 127 8.09 -0.88 3.36
C ARG A 127 8.91 -2.05 3.91
N ASN A 128 8.98 -3.17 3.17
CA ASN A 128 9.77 -4.33 3.60
C ASN A 128 11.27 -4.05 3.54
N TYR A 129 11.77 -3.35 2.51
CA TYR A 129 13.16 -2.90 2.46
C TYR A 129 13.50 -2.03 3.69
N CYS A 130 12.64 -1.07 4.03
CA CYS A 130 12.84 -0.22 5.19
C CYS A 130 12.76 -1.01 6.52
N ALA A 131 11.80 -1.94 6.65
CA ALA A 131 11.60 -2.73 7.87
C ALA A 131 12.77 -3.68 8.16
N HIS A 132 13.43 -4.19 7.12
CA HIS A 132 14.54 -5.13 7.24
C HIS A 132 15.92 -4.45 7.13
N GLY A 133 15.99 -3.12 7.11
CA GLY A 133 17.25 -2.38 6.98
C GLY A 133 18.02 -2.70 5.70
N ALA A 134 17.29 -3.05 4.62
CA ALA A 134 17.94 -3.42 3.37
C ALA A 134 18.53 -2.18 2.67
N ARG A 135 19.61 -2.42 1.90
CA ARG A 135 20.26 -1.36 1.12
C ARG A 135 19.30 -0.74 0.10
N LEU A 136 19.27 0.59 0.04
CA LEU A 136 18.46 1.37 -0.92
C LEU A 136 19.33 2.06 -1.99
N TYR A 137 20.63 2.26 -1.72
CA TYR A 137 21.57 2.93 -2.61
C TYR A 137 21.90 2.05 -3.83
N ASN A 138 21.74 2.63 -5.03
CA ASN A 138 22.02 1.98 -6.32
C ASN A 138 21.27 0.64 -6.48
N VAL A 139 19.97 0.66 -6.16
CA VAL A 139 19.09 -0.51 -6.26
C VAL A 139 18.05 -0.27 -7.35
N GLU A 140 17.91 -1.25 -8.23
CA GLU A 140 16.77 -1.33 -9.15
C GLU A 140 15.66 -2.15 -8.50
N PHE A 141 14.54 -1.48 -8.25
CA PHE A 141 13.40 -2.10 -7.58
C PHE A 141 12.53 -2.90 -8.55
N LYS A 142 11.98 -3.99 -8.04
CA LYS A 142 10.90 -4.74 -8.69
C LYS A 142 9.72 -4.86 -7.71
N PRO A 143 8.48 -4.60 -8.21
CA PRO A 143 8.09 -4.19 -9.56
C PRO A 143 8.43 -2.74 -9.90
N SER A 144 8.53 -2.39 -11.18
CA SER A 144 8.62 -0.98 -11.61
C SER A 144 7.32 -0.25 -11.32
N VAL A 145 7.40 1.02 -10.92
CA VAL A 145 6.26 1.88 -10.66
C VAL A 145 5.54 2.23 -11.96
N LYS A 146 4.24 2.06 -12.02
CA LYS A 146 3.41 2.55 -13.14
C LYS A 146 3.22 4.07 -12.98
N LEU A 147 3.97 4.84 -13.73
CA LEU A 147 3.80 6.27 -13.85
C LEU A 147 2.86 6.59 -15.01
N GLY A 148 2.08 7.67 -14.89
CA GLY A 148 1.17 8.10 -15.96
C GLY A 148 1.93 8.45 -17.25
N ARG A 149 1.34 8.13 -18.43
CA ARG A 149 1.97 8.43 -19.72
C ARG A 149 2.31 9.93 -19.89
N SER A 150 1.42 10.80 -19.44
CA SER A 150 1.66 12.25 -19.45
C SER A 150 2.85 12.63 -18.58
N PHE A 151 2.95 12.07 -17.37
CA PHE A 151 4.08 12.31 -16.48
C PHE A 151 5.41 11.92 -17.13
N LEU A 152 5.51 10.71 -17.69
CA LEU A 152 6.75 10.24 -18.34
C LEU A 152 7.12 11.06 -19.59
N ARG A 153 6.11 11.56 -20.34
CA ARG A 153 6.37 12.41 -21.50
C ARG A 153 7.03 13.75 -21.11
N HIS A 154 6.62 14.32 -19.96
CA HIS A 154 7.18 15.58 -19.46
C HIS A 154 8.45 15.38 -18.62
N ASN A 155 8.73 14.15 -18.20
CA ASN A 155 9.86 13.82 -17.32
C ASN A 155 10.56 12.55 -17.83
N PRO A 156 11.20 12.58 -19.02
CA PRO A 156 11.78 11.39 -19.65
C PRO A 156 12.95 10.80 -18.86
N ASP A 157 13.62 11.60 -18.03
CA ASP A 157 14.78 11.19 -17.24
C ASP A 157 14.38 10.41 -15.97
N VAL A 158 13.10 10.41 -15.59
CA VAL A 158 12.61 9.69 -14.43
C VAL A 158 12.51 8.19 -14.73
N LYS A 159 13.40 7.41 -14.12
CA LYS A 159 13.35 5.95 -14.17
C LYS A 159 12.32 5.42 -13.18
N ASN A 160 11.48 4.48 -13.61
CA ASN A 160 10.34 3.97 -12.84
C ASN A 160 10.67 2.80 -11.89
N ASN A 161 11.92 2.37 -11.84
CA ASN A 161 12.42 1.27 -11.01
C ASN A 161 13.45 1.72 -9.96
N THR A 162 13.51 3.02 -9.66
CA THR A 162 14.46 3.62 -8.71
C THR A 162 13.78 4.01 -7.41
N LEU A 163 14.55 4.28 -6.37
CA LEU A 163 14.03 4.75 -5.09
C LEU A 163 13.21 6.04 -5.26
N PHE A 164 13.66 6.96 -6.13
CA PHE A 164 12.93 8.21 -6.38
C PHE A 164 11.50 7.97 -6.84
N SER A 165 11.27 7.05 -7.79
CA SER A 165 9.92 6.76 -8.28
C SER A 165 9.01 6.18 -7.19
N TYR A 166 9.56 5.41 -6.25
CA TYR A 166 8.84 4.90 -5.09
C TYR A 166 8.53 6.00 -4.07
N ILE A 167 9.48 6.90 -3.81
CA ILE A 167 9.28 8.10 -2.98
C ILE A 167 8.21 9.00 -3.60
N TYR A 168 8.25 9.23 -4.91
CA TYR A 168 7.24 10.01 -5.61
C TYR A 168 5.82 9.46 -5.36
N VAL A 169 5.62 8.16 -5.53
CA VAL A 169 4.33 7.51 -5.27
C VAL A 169 3.95 7.59 -3.79
N MET A 170 4.90 7.42 -2.88
CA MET A 170 4.68 7.56 -1.44
C MET A 170 4.14 8.95 -1.10
N PHE A 171 4.72 10.01 -1.65
CA PHE A 171 4.24 11.38 -1.44
C PHE A 171 2.87 11.65 -2.09
N LYS A 172 2.57 11.02 -3.24
CA LYS A 172 1.23 11.07 -3.85
C LYS A 172 0.14 10.38 -3.02
N MET A 173 0.52 9.43 -2.19
CA MET A 173 -0.38 8.66 -1.33
C MET A 173 -0.35 9.09 0.13
N LEU A 174 0.22 10.26 0.43
CA LEU A 174 0.33 10.76 1.79
C LEU A 174 -1.06 10.93 2.41
N PRO A 175 -1.34 10.32 3.58
CA PRO A 175 -2.61 10.48 4.25
C PRO A 175 -2.76 11.92 4.78
N LYS A 176 -4.01 12.39 4.88
CA LYS A 176 -4.33 13.74 5.38
C LYS A 176 -3.83 14.02 6.81
N SER A 177 -3.52 12.98 7.57
CA SER A 177 -2.95 13.09 8.92
C SER A 177 -1.49 13.53 8.94
N LEU A 178 -0.84 13.59 7.78
CA LEU A 178 0.54 14.07 7.60
C LEU A 178 0.54 15.38 6.82
N ASN A 179 1.39 16.32 7.26
CA ASN A 179 1.66 17.53 6.51
C ASN A 179 2.72 17.25 5.45
N LYS A 180 2.36 17.43 4.17
CA LYS A 180 3.27 17.18 3.04
C LYS A 180 4.53 18.04 3.12
N SER A 181 4.40 19.32 3.50
CA SER A 181 5.52 20.24 3.57
C SER A 181 6.54 19.81 4.63
N ASP A 182 6.07 19.36 5.80
CA ASP A 182 6.96 18.90 6.87
C ASP A 182 7.72 17.65 6.46
N GLU A 183 7.04 16.69 5.81
CA GLU A 183 7.68 15.45 5.35
C GLU A 183 8.67 15.71 4.20
N LEU A 184 8.40 16.71 3.33
CA LEU A 184 9.35 17.16 2.30
C LEU A 184 10.56 17.84 2.94
N ASN A 185 10.36 18.74 3.91
CA ASN A 185 11.44 19.40 4.62
C ASN A 185 12.36 18.38 5.30
N ASN A 186 11.79 17.37 5.97
CA ASN A 186 12.55 16.27 6.57
C ASN A 186 13.39 15.51 5.52
N LEU A 187 12.82 15.26 4.32
CA LEU A 187 13.57 14.62 3.24
C LEU A 187 14.72 15.50 2.74
N TYR A 188 14.47 16.80 2.55
CA TYR A 188 15.48 17.76 2.08
C TYR A 188 16.60 17.98 3.11
N GLU A 189 16.26 17.99 4.38
CA GLU A 189 17.24 18.06 5.48
C GLU A 189 18.17 16.84 5.45
N ILE A 190 17.63 15.63 5.31
CA ILE A 190 18.44 14.41 5.18
C ILE A 190 19.39 14.54 3.97
N ILE A 191 18.88 14.96 2.81
CA ILE A 191 19.70 15.12 1.60
C ILE A 191 20.83 16.13 1.83
N ASN A 192 20.53 17.27 2.44
CA ASN A 192 21.50 18.34 2.71
C ASN A 192 22.57 17.93 3.72
N ASN A 193 22.25 17.08 4.69
CA ASN A 193 23.19 16.57 5.67
C ASN A 193 24.20 15.57 5.09
N TYR A 194 23.95 15.06 3.88
CA TYR A 194 24.86 14.12 3.18
C TYR A 194 25.22 14.59 1.77
N PRO A 195 25.90 15.76 1.61
CA PRO A 195 26.15 16.38 0.31
C PRO A 195 27.04 15.56 -0.64
N ASN A 196 27.84 14.65 -0.09
CA ASN A 196 28.72 13.78 -0.87
C ASN A 196 28.03 12.54 -1.46
N VAL A 197 26.74 12.34 -1.18
CA VAL A 197 25.99 11.20 -1.70
C VAL A 197 25.47 11.52 -3.08
N ASP A 198 25.82 10.68 -4.06
CA ASP A 198 25.32 10.77 -5.42
C ASP A 198 23.83 10.42 -5.49
N LEU A 199 22.97 11.44 -5.56
CA LEU A 199 21.51 11.26 -5.62
C LEU A 199 21.05 10.58 -6.91
N SER A 200 21.83 10.64 -7.99
CA SER A 200 21.50 9.96 -9.25
C SER A 200 21.42 8.43 -9.08
N LYS A 201 22.19 7.86 -8.14
CA LYS A 201 22.14 6.43 -7.78
C LYS A 201 20.86 6.01 -7.09
N PHE A 202 20.07 6.94 -6.57
CA PHE A 202 18.71 6.73 -6.09
C PHE A 202 17.66 7.07 -7.16
N GLY A 203 18.07 7.58 -8.32
CA GLY A 203 17.20 7.99 -9.42
C GLY A 203 16.61 9.38 -9.29
N PHE A 204 17.15 10.24 -8.40
CA PHE A 204 16.75 11.63 -8.34
C PHE A 204 17.24 12.37 -9.59
N THR A 205 16.35 13.16 -10.18
CA THR A 205 16.63 14.07 -11.31
C THR A 205 16.87 15.47 -10.80
N GLU A 206 17.41 16.37 -11.62
CA GLU A 206 17.70 17.77 -11.22
C GLU A 206 16.44 18.48 -10.70
N ASN A 207 15.28 18.22 -11.30
CA ASN A 207 14.00 18.84 -10.96
C ASN A 207 13.19 18.04 -9.91
N TYR A 208 13.82 17.17 -9.14
CA TYR A 208 13.12 16.26 -8.20
C TYR A 208 12.25 16.99 -7.17
N LYS A 209 12.67 18.19 -6.73
CA LYS A 209 11.90 19.01 -5.77
C LYS A 209 10.55 19.41 -6.37
N ASP A 210 10.55 19.99 -7.57
CA ASP A 210 9.33 20.40 -8.28
C ASP A 210 8.37 19.22 -8.50
N LEU A 211 8.93 18.01 -8.74
CA LEU A 211 8.13 16.81 -8.93
C LEU A 211 7.46 16.32 -7.64
N LEU A 212 8.13 16.46 -6.51
CA LEU A 212 7.60 16.06 -5.20
C LEU A 212 6.60 17.08 -4.64
N GLU A 213 6.80 18.37 -4.91
CA GLU A 213 5.92 19.45 -4.45
C GLU A 213 4.56 19.48 -5.17
N LYS A 214 4.52 19.19 -6.46
CA LYS A 214 3.29 19.03 -7.26
C LYS A 214 2.46 17.85 -6.74
#